data_63494f02cebc91cf17e2ae0bbdc30e46
#
_entry.id   63494f02cebc91cf17e2ae0bbdc30e46
#
_cell.length_a   1.000
_cell.length_b   1.000
_cell.length_c   1.000
_cell.angle_alpha   90.00
_cell.angle_beta   90.00
_cell.angle_gamma   90.00
#
_symmetry.space_group_name_H-M   'P 1'
#
loop_
_entity.id
_entity.type
_entity.pdbx_description
1 polymer ?
#
loop_
_entity_poly.entity_id
_entity_poly.type
_entity_poly.pdbx_seq_one_letter_code
_entity_poly.pdbx_strand_id
1 'polypeptide(L)'
;YVTVDQGWVSIGETQRKGGCHDEGYQGEPNRKKNLINRSYDATDCIPTDIYDQSFNVVKLDEGEHNFFLEFDRQAKDDLIWRPVAYQILVMDAYTVHRADFASKKLFRTFLRLSYDIIEFDRLGNAHNPLFNYSWDMVPRDTQSRLTAYLPTRN
;
A
#
# COMPACT_ATOMS: atom_id res chain seq x y z
N TYR A 1 -13.53 -2.59 0.08
CA TYR A 1 -12.82 -3.81 -0.38
C TYR A 1 -12.27 -4.58 0.78
N VAL A 2 -12.28 -5.90 0.66
CA VAL A 2 -11.52 -6.80 1.53
C VAL A 2 -10.41 -7.43 0.70
N THR A 3 -9.18 -7.28 1.17
CA THR A 3 -8.01 -7.96 0.60
C THR A 3 -7.51 -8.99 1.61
N VAL A 4 -7.38 -10.23 1.18
CA VAL A 4 -6.71 -11.30 1.94
C VAL A 4 -5.51 -11.73 1.11
N ASP A 5 -4.32 -11.66 1.72
CA ASP A 5 -3.09 -12.08 1.09
C ASP A 5 -2.38 -13.08 1.99
N GLN A 6 -2.27 -14.32 1.53
CA GLN A 6 -1.67 -15.41 2.30
C GLN A 6 -0.60 -16.10 1.47
N GLY A 7 0.53 -16.38 2.09
CA GLY A 7 1.58 -17.09 1.41
C GLY A 7 2.86 -17.25 2.22
N TRP A 8 3.76 -18.08 1.67
CA TRP A 8 5.11 -18.20 2.18
C TRP A 8 5.93 -16.98 1.75
N VAL A 9 6.65 -16.42 2.69
CA VAL A 9 7.61 -15.31 2.46
C VAL A 9 9.00 -15.85 2.75
N SER A 10 9.91 -15.70 1.80
CA SER A 10 11.29 -16.13 1.95
C SER A 10 12.08 -15.11 2.78
N ILE A 11 13.20 -15.54 3.35
CA ILE A 11 14.12 -14.66 4.06
C ILE A 11 14.59 -13.52 3.14
N GLY A 12 14.57 -12.30 3.63
CA GLY A 12 14.98 -11.12 2.88
C GLY A 12 13.95 -10.62 1.85
N GLU A 13 12.79 -11.25 1.76
CA GLU A 13 11.70 -10.83 0.87
C GLU A 13 10.56 -10.16 1.64
N THR A 14 9.70 -9.46 0.90
CA THR A 14 8.45 -8.88 1.38
C THR A 14 7.26 -9.58 0.71
N GLN A 15 6.14 -9.73 1.40
CA GLN A 15 4.91 -10.25 0.76
C GLN A 15 4.18 -9.17 -0.06
N ARG A 16 4.28 -7.93 0.38
CA ARG A 16 3.65 -6.78 -0.25
C ARG A 16 4.70 -5.92 -0.92
N LYS A 17 4.27 -4.85 -1.61
CA LYS A 17 5.17 -3.90 -2.25
C LYS A 17 6.18 -3.35 -1.25
N GLY A 18 7.45 -3.52 -1.52
CA GLY A 18 8.55 -2.93 -0.76
C GLY A 18 8.71 -1.43 -1.06
N GLY A 19 9.61 -0.74 -0.34
CA GLY A 19 9.87 0.69 -0.45
C GLY A 19 8.80 1.57 0.18
N CYS A 20 9.18 2.79 0.52
CA CYS A 20 8.29 3.74 1.15
C CYS A 20 7.24 4.24 0.16
N HIS A 21 5.99 4.21 0.56
CA HIS A 21 4.89 4.72 -0.27
C HIS A 21 3.70 5.10 0.61
N ASP A 22 2.79 5.83 0.02
CA ASP A 22 1.43 6.01 0.51
C ASP A 22 0.43 5.62 -0.59
N GLU A 23 -0.86 5.73 -0.31
CA GLU A 23 -1.93 5.42 -1.25
C GLU A 23 -2.52 6.70 -1.90
N GLY A 24 -2.08 7.89 -1.45
CA GLY A 24 -2.63 9.18 -1.86
C GLY A 24 -1.89 9.80 -3.04
N TYR A 25 -0.57 9.88 -2.98
CA TYR A 25 0.27 10.40 -4.04
C TYR A 25 0.64 9.32 -5.05
N GLN A 26 0.55 9.65 -6.34
CA GLN A 26 0.86 8.73 -7.44
C GLN A 26 0.15 7.36 -7.29
N GLY A 27 -1.01 7.39 -6.64
CA GLY A 27 -1.91 6.24 -6.54
C GLY A 27 -2.56 5.91 -7.88
N GLU A 28 -3.67 5.21 -7.84
CA GLU A 28 -4.43 4.87 -9.05
C GLU A 28 -4.82 6.14 -9.83
N PRO A 29 -4.57 6.22 -11.15
CA PRO A 29 -4.77 7.44 -11.95
C PRO A 29 -6.22 7.94 -11.96
N ASN A 30 -7.18 7.12 -11.58
CA ASN A 30 -8.60 7.45 -11.52
C ASN A 30 -9.07 7.92 -10.14
N ARG A 31 -8.18 7.98 -9.14
CA ARG A 31 -8.56 8.49 -7.82
C ARG A 31 -8.73 10.01 -7.88
N LYS A 32 -9.93 10.48 -7.53
CA LYS A 32 -10.14 11.90 -7.29
C LYS A 32 -9.31 12.31 -6.07
N LYS A 33 -8.40 13.24 -6.25
CA LYS A 33 -7.66 13.88 -5.14
C LYS A 33 -8.67 14.43 -4.13
N ASN A 34 -8.44 14.26 -2.86
CA ASN A 34 -9.24 14.68 -1.69
C ASN A 34 -10.20 13.63 -1.12
N LEU A 35 -9.97 12.37 -1.37
CA LEU A 35 -10.79 11.33 -0.75
C LEU A 35 -10.20 10.92 0.60
N ILE A 36 -11.04 10.87 1.61
CA ILE A 36 -10.72 10.24 2.89
C ILE A 36 -10.75 8.72 2.65
N ASN A 37 -9.67 8.21 2.08
CA ASN A 37 -9.47 6.77 2.01
C ASN A 37 -8.91 6.32 3.36
N ARG A 38 -9.56 5.34 3.97
CA ARG A 38 -9.07 4.68 5.18
C ARG A 38 -8.93 3.20 4.93
N SER A 39 -7.82 2.65 5.38
CA SER A 39 -7.63 1.21 5.46
C SER A 39 -7.48 0.76 6.91
N TYR A 40 -7.98 -0.46 7.15
CA TYR A 40 -7.81 -1.20 8.40
C TYR A 40 -7.02 -2.44 8.05
N ASP A 41 -5.79 -2.49 8.52
CA ASP A 41 -4.84 -3.54 8.19
C ASP A 41 -4.54 -4.38 9.42
N ALA A 42 -4.44 -5.68 9.25
CA ALA A 42 -3.98 -6.60 10.28
C ALA A 42 -3.12 -7.70 9.67
N THR A 43 -2.17 -8.20 10.46
CA THR A 43 -1.31 -9.32 10.05
C THR A 43 -0.95 -10.19 11.24
N ASP A 44 -0.69 -11.45 10.99
CA ASP A 44 -0.23 -12.40 12.01
C ASP A 44 1.28 -12.31 12.27
N CYS A 45 2.04 -11.79 11.30
CA CYS A 45 3.49 -11.61 11.40
C CYS A 45 4.00 -10.64 10.32
N ILE A 46 5.25 -10.22 10.42
CA ILE A 46 5.89 -9.19 9.57
C ILE A 46 4.97 -7.96 9.45
N PRO A 47 4.92 -7.12 10.48
CA PRO A 47 4.05 -5.93 10.48
C PRO A 47 4.46 -4.95 9.37
N THR A 48 3.56 -4.05 9.05
CA THR A 48 3.86 -2.91 8.19
C THR A 48 4.66 -1.89 8.98
N ASP A 49 5.78 -1.43 8.43
CA ASP A 49 6.54 -0.29 8.95
C ASP A 49 5.77 1.00 8.67
N ILE A 50 5.46 1.75 9.70
CA ILE A 50 4.82 3.07 9.62
C ILE A 50 5.84 4.12 10.03
N TYR A 51 5.99 5.16 9.24
CA TYR A 51 6.90 6.26 9.55
C TYR A 51 6.18 7.33 10.36
N ASP A 52 6.53 7.45 11.65
CA ASP A 52 6.03 8.49 12.56
C ASP A 52 6.82 9.78 12.36
N GLN A 53 6.76 10.33 11.16
CA GLN A 53 7.41 11.56 10.77
C GLN A 53 6.62 12.33 9.72
N SER A 54 6.88 13.63 9.61
CA SER A 54 6.39 14.44 8.50
C SER A 54 7.29 14.29 7.27
N PHE A 55 6.68 14.17 6.10
CA PHE A 55 7.37 14.17 4.80
C PHE A 55 7.13 15.50 4.09
N ASN A 56 8.20 16.08 3.55
CA ASN A 56 8.10 17.34 2.82
C ASN A 56 7.77 17.09 1.36
N VAL A 57 6.53 17.35 0.99
CA VAL A 57 6.02 17.18 -0.38
C VAL A 57 5.63 18.52 -1.04
N VAL A 58 5.86 19.66 -0.36
CA VAL A 58 5.35 20.98 -0.78
C VAL A 58 5.85 21.41 -2.16
N LYS A 59 7.05 20.98 -2.55
CA LYS A 59 7.65 21.34 -3.85
C LYS A 59 7.64 20.19 -4.85
N LEU A 60 6.92 19.12 -4.53
CA LEU A 60 6.84 17.95 -5.40
C LEU A 60 5.61 18.04 -6.29
N ASP A 61 5.78 17.71 -7.55
CA ASP A 61 4.73 17.54 -8.55
C ASP A 61 4.62 16.06 -8.94
N GLU A 62 3.42 15.51 -8.93
CA GLU A 62 3.18 14.09 -9.20
C GLU A 62 3.50 13.69 -10.66
N GLY A 63 3.50 14.65 -11.59
CA GLY A 63 3.86 14.43 -12.99
C GLY A 63 5.38 14.44 -13.25
N GLU A 64 6.15 15.09 -12.35
CA GLU A 64 7.59 15.33 -12.56
C GLU A 64 8.47 14.57 -11.56
N HIS A 65 7.94 14.27 -10.36
CA HIS A 65 8.70 13.67 -9.27
C HIS A 65 8.22 12.24 -8.98
N ASN A 66 9.16 11.38 -8.61
CA ASN A 66 8.84 10.06 -8.11
C ASN A 66 8.69 10.09 -6.58
N PHE A 67 7.46 10.10 -6.09
CA PHE A 67 7.17 10.18 -4.66
C PHE A 67 7.70 8.99 -3.86
N PHE A 68 7.77 7.81 -4.44
CA PHE A 68 8.36 6.65 -3.76
C PHE A 68 9.84 6.88 -3.45
N LEU A 69 10.61 7.38 -4.41
CA LEU A 69 12.02 7.71 -4.20
C LEU A 69 12.18 8.87 -3.21
N GLU A 70 11.30 9.85 -3.26
CA GLU A 70 11.32 10.99 -2.34
C GLU A 70 10.99 10.57 -0.90
N PHE A 71 10.04 9.67 -0.71
CA PHE A 71 9.75 9.11 0.61
C PHE A 71 10.91 8.27 1.12
N ASP A 72 11.49 7.37 0.30
CA ASP A 72 12.66 6.60 0.69
C ASP A 72 13.85 7.48 1.10
N ARG A 73 14.08 8.60 0.38
CA ARG A 73 15.14 9.55 0.69
C ARG A 73 14.93 10.29 2.02
N GLN A 74 13.69 10.58 2.38
CA GLN A 74 13.34 11.29 3.61
C GLN A 74 13.12 10.38 4.80
N ALA A 75 12.86 9.10 4.58
CA ALA A 75 12.52 8.12 5.61
C ALA A 75 13.66 7.96 6.63
N LYS A 76 13.29 7.88 7.90
CA LYS A 76 14.22 7.67 9.02
C LYS A 76 13.83 6.40 9.76
N ASP A 77 14.72 5.42 9.75
CA ASP A 77 14.45 4.11 10.34
C ASP A 77 14.27 4.14 11.87
N ASP A 78 14.81 5.15 12.54
CA ASP A 78 14.62 5.40 13.97
C ASP A 78 13.24 5.97 14.33
N LEU A 79 12.45 6.39 13.33
CA LEU A 79 11.08 6.87 13.47
C LEU A 79 10.04 5.86 12.95
N ILE A 80 10.43 4.60 12.81
CA ILE A 80 9.49 3.54 12.45
C ILE A 80 8.70 3.09 13.67
N TRP A 81 7.39 3.11 13.52
CA TRP A 81 6.47 2.42 14.41
C TRP A 81 5.92 1.15 13.76
N ARG A 82 5.78 0.07 14.53
CA ARG A 82 5.25 -1.21 14.08
C ARG A 82 4.09 -1.66 14.95
N PRO A 83 2.93 -2.00 14.35
CA PRO A 83 1.88 -2.68 15.11
C PRO A 83 2.37 -4.07 15.55
N VAL A 84 1.87 -4.56 16.66
CA VAL A 84 2.08 -5.96 17.04
C VAL A 84 1.18 -6.88 16.22
N ALA A 85 1.53 -8.16 16.13
CA ALA A 85 0.71 -9.17 15.44
C ALA A 85 -0.75 -9.11 15.91
N TYR A 86 -1.69 -9.22 14.97
CA TYR A 86 -3.15 -9.13 15.16
C TYR A 86 -3.67 -7.76 15.61
N GLN A 87 -2.83 -6.77 15.79
CA GLN A 87 -3.28 -5.41 16.03
C GLN A 87 -3.88 -4.83 14.75
N ILE A 88 -5.04 -4.17 14.87
CA ILE A 88 -5.63 -3.44 13.76
C ILE A 88 -4.94 -2.08 13.65
N LEU A 89 -4.31 -1.87 12.52
CA LEU A 89 -3.73 -0.60 12.11
C LEU A 89 -4.76 0.17 11.29
N VAL A 90 -4.98 1.43 11.62
CA VAL A 90 -5.82 2.34 10.83
C VAL A 90 -4.92 3.35 10.14
N MET A 91 -4.99 3.40 8.82
CA MET A 91 -4.22 4.35 8.01
C MET A 91 -5.14 5.20 7.16
N ASP A 92 -4.75 6.44 6.92
CA ASP A 92 -5.30 7.27 5.85
C ASP A 92 -4.50 7.08 4.54
N ALA A 93 -4.93 7.78 3.49
CA ALA A 93 -4.28 7.66 2.19
C ALA A 93 -2.85 8.22 2.15
N TYR A 94 -2.50 9.08 3.08
CA TYR A 94 -1.21 9.78 3.09
C TYR A 94 -0.24 9.27 4.15
N THR A 95 -0.60 8.22 4.86
CA THR A 95 0.28 7.54 5.80
C THR A 95 1.40 6.83 5.06
N VAL A 96 2.63 7.35 5.18
CA VAL A 96 3.79 6.72 4.53
C VAL A 96 4.19 5.47 5.28
N HIS A 97 4.29 4.38 4.52
CA HIS A 97 4.57 3.05 5.05
C HIS A 97 5.35 2.19 4.05
N ARG A 98 5.89 1.08 4.54
CA ARG A 98 6.49 0.03 3.68
C ARG A 98 6.21 -1.37 4.23
N ALA A 99 6.31 -2.37 3.38
CA ALA A 99 6.35 -3.76 3.83
C ALA A 99 7.73 -4.07 4.45
N ASP A 100 7.75 -4.64 5.64
CA ASP A 100 8.98 -5.10 6.28
C ASP A 100 9.49 -6.41 5.66
N PHE A 101 10.77 -6.68 5.81
CA PHE A 101 11.42 -7.86 5.27
C PHE A 101 11.32 -9.05 6.24
N ALA A 102 11.12 -10.23 5.69
CA ALA A 102 11.13 -11.46 6.46
C ALA A 102 12.54 -11.79 6.97
N SER A 103 12.72 -11.87 8.28
CA SER A 103 13.98 -12.32 8.89
C SER A 103 14.19 -13.84 8.85
N LYS A 104 13.14 -14.60 8.56
CA LYS A 104 13.12 -16.06 8.36
C LYS A 104 12.02 -16.43 7.38
N LYS A 105 12.11 -17.62 6.79
CA LYS A 105 11.01 -18.17 5.99
C LYS A 105 9.80 -18.42 6.90
N LEU A 106 8.65 -17.87 6.55
CA LEU A 106 7.42 -18.00 7.33
C LEU A 106 6.18 -17.93 6.43
N PHE A 107 5.06 -18.40 6.92
CA PHE A 107 3.76 -18.22 6.28
C PHE A 107 3.09 -17.00 6.90
N ARG A 108 2.65 -16.06 6.08
CA ARG A 108 2.06 -14.80 6.50
C ARG A 108 0.63 -14.68 6.01
N THR A 109 -0.24 -14.19 6.88
CA THR A 109 -1.58 -13.73 6.53
C THR A 109 -1.67 -12.23 6.73
N PHE A 110 -2.10 -11.54 5.69
CA PHE A 110 -2.39 -10.11 5.72
C PHE A 110 -3.84 -9.89 5.34
N LEU A 111 -4.54 -9.07 6.11
CA LEU A 111 -5.92 -8.65 5.87
C LEU A 111 -5.96 -7.13 5.77
N ARG A 112 -6.62 -6.62 4.74
CA ARG A 112 -6.92 -5.18 4.58
C ARG A 112 -8.40 -4.99 4.30
N LEU A 113 -9.02 -4.11 5.03
CA LEU A 113 -10.35 -3.58 4.74
C LEU A 113 -10.18 -2.12 4.31
N SER A 114 -10.44 -1.83 3.04
CA SER A 114 -10.34 -0.49 2.48
C SER A 114 -11.72 0.13 2.27
N TYR A 115 -11.87 1.36 2.72
CA TYR A 115 -13.05 2.19 2.48
C TYR A 115 -12.68 3.29 1.50
N ASP A 116 -13.46 3.43 0.46
CA ASP A 116 -13.34 4.49 -0.53
C ASP A 116 -14.74 4.92 -0.95
N ILE A 117 -14.89 6.14 -1.42
CA ILE A 117 -16.14 6.65 -2.01
C ILE A 117 -16.23 6.37 -3.52
N ILE A 118 -15.18 5.84 -4.12
CA ILE A 118 -15.16 5.49 -5.54
C ILE A 118 -15.77 4.11 -5.72
N GLU A 119 -16.83 4.07 -6.50
CA GLU A 119 -17.56 2.84 -6.85
C GLU A 119 -16.93 2.20 -8.08
N PHE A 120 -15.79 1.58 -7.92
CA PHE A 120 -15.19 0.73 -8.96
C PHE A 120 -14.66 -0.56 -8.36
N ASP A 121 -14.49 -1.57 -9.19
CA ASP A 121 -13.86 -2.82 -8.79
C ASP A 121 -12.85 -3.27 -9.85
N ARG A 122 -12.00 -4.21 -9.49
CA ARG A 122 -10.94 -4.71 -10.38
C ARG A 122 -11.33 -6.03 -10.99
N LEU A 123 -11.06 -6.16 -12.27
CA LEU A 123 -11.27 -7.44 -12.96
C LEU A 123 -10.56 -8.58 -12.19
N GLY A 124 -11.29 -9.67 -11.98
CA GLY A 124 -10.82 -10.84 -11.25
C GLY A 124 -11.03 -10.80 -9.73
N ASN A 125 -11.62 -9.74 -9.18
CA ASN A 125 -12.09 -9.77 -7.80
C ASN A 125 -13.36 -10.62 -7.67
N ALA A 126 -13.52 -11.28 -6.53
CA ALA A 126 -14.78 -11.92 -6.17
C ALA A 126 -15.77 -10.88 -5.66
N HIS A 127 -17.02 -11.02 -6.03
CA HIS A 127 -18.11 -10.16 -5.60
C HIS A 127 -18.98 -10.84 -4.56
N ASN A 128 -19.48 -10.07 -3.60
CA ASN A 128 -20.45 -10.59 -2.66
C ASN A 128 -21.82 -10.71 -3.37
N PRO A 129 -22.36 -11.92 -3.55
CA PRO A 129 -23.61 -12.13 -4.29
C PRO A 129 -24.84 -11.59 -3.57
N LEU A 130 -24.72 -11.16 -2.31
CA LEU A 130 -25.81 -10.56 -1.55
C LEU A 130 -26.05 -9.08 -1.89
N PHE A 131 -25.10 -8.46 -2.60
CA PHE A 131 -25.24 -7.06 -3.02
C PHE A 131 -25.39 -6.97 -4.54
N ASN A 132 -26.41 -6.26 -4.95
CA ASN A 132 -26.59 -5.92 -6.37
C ASN A 132 -26.03 -4.52 -6.60
N TYR A 133 -24.81 -4.46 -7.12
CA TYR A 133 -24.16 -3.20 -7.49
C TYR A 133 -23.58 -3.31 -8.91
N SER A 134 -23.63 -2.22 -9.65
CA SER A 134 -23.02 -2.12 -10.96
C SER A 134 -21.87 -1.11 -10.90
N TRP A 135 -20.71 -1.59 -10.49
CA TRP A 135 -19.50 -0.78 -10.43
C TRP A 135 -18.70 -0.94 -11.70
N ASP A 136 -17.96 0.10 -12.05
CA ASP A 136 -17.01 0.03 -13.15
C ASP A 136 -15.93 -1.02 -12.88
N MET A 137 -15.74 -1.93 -13.85
CA MET A 137 -14.70 -2.96 -13.76
C MET A 137 -13.42 -2.46 -14.40
N VAL A 138 -12.40 -2.21 -13.57
CA VAL A 138 -11.12 -1.65 -14.01
C VAL A 138 -10.09 -2.78 -14.18
N PRO A 139 -9.34 -2.83 -15.28
CA PRO A 139 -8.24 -3.77 -15.45
C PRO A 139 -7.18 -3.58 -14.35
N ARG A 140 -6.57 -4.68 -13.93
CA ARG A 140 -5.38 -4.62 -13.07
C ARG A 140 -4.20 -4.16 -13.90
N ASP A 141 -3.73 -2.95 -13.67
CA ASP A 141 -2.47 -2.50 -14.24
C ASP A 141 -1.31 -3.11 -13.45
N THR A 142 -0.76 -4.20 -13.98
CA THR A 142 0.38 -4.88 -13.39
C THR A 142 1.72 -4.23 -13.78
N GLN A 143 1.74 -3.40 -14.83
CA GLN A 143 2.98 -2.80 -15.32
C GLN A 143 3.35 -1.50 -14.62
N SER A 144 2.40 -0.63 -14.30
CA SER A 144 2.69 0.63 -13.62
C SER A 144 3.32 0.43 -12.23
N ARG A 145 3.02 -0.70 -11.58
CA ARG A 145 3.60 -1.05 -10.27
C ARG A 145 5.04 -1.53 -10.34
N LEU A 146 5.45 -2.12 -11.45
CA LEU A 146 6.82 -2.62 -11.65
C LEU A 146 7.77 -1.50 -12.11
N THR A 147 7.30 -0.59 -12.96
CA THR A 147 8.13 0.50 -13.51
C THR A 147 8.47 1.58 -12.48
N ALA A 148 7.63 1.82 -11.48
CA ALA A 148 7.92 2.77 -10.40
C ALA A 148 9.10 2.36 -9.51
N TYR A 149 9.49 1.07 -9.56
CA TYR A 149 10.56 0.49 -8.73
C TYR A 149 11.86 0.21 -9.44
N LEU A 150 11.89 0.27 -10.77
CA LEU A 150 13.16 0.10 -11.49
C LEU A 150 13.92 1.42 -11.41
N PRO A 151 15.12 1.45 -10.79
CA PRO A 151 15.98 2.62 -10.90
C PRO A 151 16.23 2.85 -12.39
N THR A 152 15.95 4.05 -12.86
CA THR A 152 16.39 4.49 -14.18
C THR A 152 17.90 4.30 -14.23
N ARG A 153 18.35 3.29 -14.96
CA ARG A 153 19.77 3.13 -15.26
C ARG A 153 20.15 4.32 -16.15
N ASN A 154 20.80 5.30 -15.54
CA ASN A 154 21.61 6.27 -16.27
C ASN A 154 22.94 5.61 -16.64
#